data_0a857ed2ca97b52e9dd456fe3eaf5e67
#
_entry.id   0a857ed2ca97b52e9dd456fe3eaf5e67
#
_cell.length_a   1.000
_cell.length_b   1.000
_cell.length_c   1.000
_cell.angle_alpha   90.00
_cell.angle_beta   90.00
_cell.angle_gamma   90.00
#
_symmetry.space_group_name_H-M   'P 1'
#
loop_
_entity.id
_entity.type
_entity.pdbx_description
1 polymer ?
#
loop_
_entity_poly.entity_id
_entity_poly.type
_entity_poly.pdbx_seq_one_letter_code
_entity_poly.pdbx_strand_id
1 'polypeptide(L)'
;MRAVLLHGTKDVRVDDVPMPRIVEDGDAIIQLAAACVCGSDLWPYRGIDPISSPVSAGHEYCGVVQEVGASVTNVKPGDFVVGSFFASDNTCDICRSGYQSSCLDRRPMGAENCQAEHVRVPLADGTLVATPSTPDPDLIPSLLACSDVLGTG
;
A
#
# COMPACT_ATOMS: atom_id res chain seq x y z
N MET A 1 -14.60 4.53 7.21
CA MET A 1 -13.34 4.23 7.92
C MET A 1 -12.55 5.51 8.13
N ARG A 2 -11.65 5.52 9.11
CA ARG A 2 -10.74 6.66 9.30
C ARG A 2 -9.53 6.54 8.38
N ALA A 3 -9.09 7.69 7.86
CA ALA A 3 -7.90 7.79 7.02
C ALA A 3 -7.21 9.14 7.21
N VAL A 4 -5.91 9.16 7.04
CA VAL A 4 -5.12 10.39 7.05
C VAL A 4 -5.18 11.03 5.66
N LEU A 5 -5.56 12.31 5.60
CA LEU A 5 -5.56 13.12 4.38
C LEU A 5 -4.69 14.37 4.57
N LEU A 6 -4.00 14.75 3.51
CA LEU A 6 -3.32 16.04 3.38
C LEU A 6 -4.30 17.03 2.75
N HIS A 7 -4.67 18.08 3.49
CA HIS A 7 -5.59 19.14 3.05
C HIS A 7 -4.85 20.35 2.46
N GLY A 8 -3.55 20.44 2.69
CA GLY A 8 -2.70 21.53 2.23
C GLY A 8 -1.36 21.53 2.95
N THR A 9 -0.57 22.57 2.71
CA THR A 9 0.74 22.74 3.36
C THR A 9 0.57 22.78 4.89
N LYS A 10 1.20 21.82 5.58
CA LYS A 10 1.15 21.65 7.04
C LYS A 10 -0.25 21.35 7.60
N ASP A 11 -1.18 20.93 6.76
CA ASP A 11 -2.54 20.60 7.14
C ASP A 11 -2.80 19.11 6.89
N VAL A 12 -2.66 18.31 7.94
CA VAL A 12 -2.92 16.86 7.97
C VAL A 12 -4.08 16.59 8.90
N ARG A 13 -5.07 15.83 8.43
CA ARG A 13 -6.27 15.52 9.20
C ARG A 13 -6.58 14.03 9.14
N VAL A 14 -7.29 13.55 10.17
CA VAL A 14 -7.92 12.23 10.15
C VAL A 14 -9.38 12.43 9.79
N ASP A 15 -9.77 11.98 8.63
CA ASP A 15 -11.11 12.14 8.09
C ASP A 15 -11.84 10.79 7.99
N ASP A 16 -13.18 10.85 8.00
CA ASP A 16 -14.01 9.72 7.66
C ASP A 16 -14.15 9.60 6.13
N VAL A 17 -13.68 8.48 5.59
CA VAL A 17 -13.74 8.18 4.16
C VAL A 17 -14.51 6.87 3.92
N PRO A 18 -15.05 6.64 2.71
CA PRO A 18 -15.66 5.37 2.36
C PRO A 18 -14.69 4.18 2.56
N MET A 19 -15.22 3.02 2.90
CA MET A 19 -14.45 1.77 2.89
C MET A 19 -13.97 1.49 1.45
N PRO A 20 -12.72 1.04 1.25
CA PRO A 20 -12.28 0.55 -0.04
C PRO A 20 -13.07 -0.69 -0.43
N ARG A 21 -13.14 -0.95 -1.74
CA ARG A 21 -13.83 -2.12 -2.30
C ARG A 21 -13.00 -2.71 -3.43
N ILE A 22 -13.24 -3.96 -3.75
CA ILE A 22 -12.72 -4.60 -4.97
C ILE A 22 -13.28 -3.83 -6.18
N VAL A 23 -12.40 -3.38 -7.06
CA VAL A 23 -12.71 -2.66 -8.30
C VAL A 23 -12.36 -3.52 -9.52
N GLU A 24 -11.22 -4.20 -9.44
CA GLU A 24 -10.74 -5.13 -10.46
C GLU A 24 -10.58 -6.54 -9.87
N ASP A 25 -10.68 -7.57 -10.69
CA ASP A 25 -10.55 -8.96 -10.22
C ASP A 25 -9.19 -9.30 -9.61
N GLY A 26 -8.16 -8.50 -9.90
CA GLY A 26 -6.81 -8.64 -9.34
C GLY A 26 -6.55 -7.86 -8.04
N ASP A 27 -7.58 -7.24 -7.45
CA ASP A 27 -7.44 -6.44 -6.24
C ASP A 27 -7.48 -7.29 -4.96
N ALA A 28 -6.90 -6.74 -3.89
CA ALA A 28 -7.15 -7.19 -2.52
C ALA A 28 -7.50 -6.01 -1.61
N ILE A 29 -8.27 -6.28 -0.55
CA ILE A 29 -8.51 -5.34 0.54
C ILE A 29 -7.74 -5.81 1.76
N ILE A 30 -6.92 -4.93 2.32
CA ILE A 30 -6.06 -5.21 3.46
C ILE A 30 -6.53 -4.38 4.66
N GLN A 31 -6.76 -5.03 5.80
CA GLN A 31 -6.85 -4.34 7.09
C GLN A 31 -5.43 -4.04 7.55
N LEU A 32 -5.10 -2.77 7.69
CA LEU A 32 -3.74 -2.35 8.03
C LEU A 32 -3.40 -2.66 9.49
N ALA A 33 -2.28 -3.32 9.71
CA ALA A 33 -1.68 -3.52 11.00
C ALA A 33 -0.69 -2.40 11.35
N ALA A 34 0.03 -1.90 10.34
CA ALA A 34 0.96 -0.80 10.48
C ALA A 34 1.18 -0.08 9.14
N ALA A 35 1.49 1.21 9.24
CA ALA A 35 1.93 2.08 8.16
C ALA A 35 3.03 3.00 8.69
N CYS A 36 3.87 3.54 7.82
CA CYS A 36 4.86 4.54 8.24
C CYS A 36 4.86 5.79 7.35
N VAL A 37 5.62 6.79 7.79
CA VAL A 37 5.80 8.05 7.08
C VAL A 37 7.14 8.04 6.37
N CYS A 38 7.09 8.10 5.04
CA CYS A 38 8.29 8.24 4.20
C CYS A 38 8.72 9.71 4.09
N GLY A 39 9.97 9.93 3.75
CA GLY A 39 10.49 11.26 3.45
C GLY A 39 9.74 11.95 2.31
N SER A 40 9.26 11.20 1.33
CA SER A 40 8.47 11.72 0.19
C SER A 40 7.09 12.25 0.60
N ASP A 41 6.47 11.73 1.66
CA ASP A 41 5.20 12.24 2.20
C ASP A 41 5.35 13.68 2.73
N LEU A 42 6.58 14.08 3.06
CA LEU A 42 6.85 15.43 3.57
C LEU A 42 6.90 16.49 2.47
N TRP A 43 7.02 16.12 1.21
CA TRP A 43 7.07 17.11 0.12
C TRP A 43 5.73 17.83 -0.07
N PRO A 44 4.60 17.15 -0.22
CA PRO A 44 3.31 17.83 -0.22
C PRO A 44 2.99 18.48 1.12
N TYR A 45 3.35 17.86 2.25
CA TYR A 45 3.18 18.46 3.57
C TYR A 45 3.89 19.81 3.72
N ARG A 46 5.10 19.93 3.18
CA ARG A 46 5.89 21.19 3.19
C ARG A 46 5.51 22.16 2.10
N GLY A 47 4.64 21.78 1.16
CA GLY A 47 4.24 22.59 0.02
C GLY A 47 5.29 22.66 -1.10
N ILE A 48 6.25 21.72 -1.11
CA ILE A 48 7.21 21.56 -2.21
C ILE A 48 6.46 21.04 -3.43
N ASP A 49 5.58 20.06 -3.22
CA ASP A 49 4.61 19.58 -4.21
C ASP A 49 3.22 20.12 -3.81
N PRO A 50 2.78 21.23 -4.39
CA PRO A 50 1.50 21.84 -3.98
C PRO A 50 0.33 20.95 -4.37
N ILE A 51 -0.62 20.79 -3.44
CA ILE A 51 -1.87 20.07 -3.64
C ILE A 51 -3.03 21.07 -3.71
N SER A 52 -4.00 20.82 -4.59
CA SER A 52 -5.17 21.69 -4.80
C SER A 52 -6.45 21.16 -4.15
N SER A 53 -6.44 19.94 -3.62
CA SER A 53 -7.55 19.28 -2.95
C SER A 53 -7.00 18.28 -1.94
N PRO A 54 -7.78 17.80 -0.97
CA PRO A 54 -7.34 16.73 -0.08
C PRO A 54 -6.85 15.52 -0.88
N VAL A 55 -5.67 15.00 -0.53
CA VAL A 55 -5.05 13.82 -1.14
C VAL A 55 -4.77 12.76 -0.10
N SER A 56 -4.75 11.52 -0.54
CA SER A 56 -4.36 10.35 0.25
C SER A 56 -2.94 10.48 0.78
N ALA A 57 -2.65 9.86 1.92
CA ALA A 57 -1.34 9.84 2.53
C ALA A 57 -0.77 8.43 2.65
N GLY A 58 0.55 8.33 2.52
CA GLY A 58 1.32 7.11 2.76
C GLY A 58 1.25 6.08 1.64
N HIS A 59 2.30 5.28 1.55
CA HIS A 59 2.47 4.21 0.56
C HIS A 59 3.20 2.99 1.13
N GLU A 60 3.55 3.02 2.42
CA GLU A 60 4.21 1.93 3.13
C GLU A 60 3.21 1.26 4.07
N TYR A 61 3.04 -0.07 3.95
CA TYR A 61 2.00 -0.77 4.68
C TYR A 61 2.27 -2.26 4.84
N CYS A 62 1.72 -2.82 5.91
CA CYS A 62 1.52 -4.25 6.10
C CYS A 62 0.22 -4.50 6.87
N GLY A 63 -0.34 -5.69 6.75
CA GLY A 63 -1.61 -5.99 7.40
C GLY A 63 -2.18 -7.36 7.03
N VAL A 64 -3.47 -7.54 7.29
CA VAL A 64 -4.19 -8.80 7.09
C VAL A 64 -5.15 -8.66 5.91
N VAL A 65 -5.08 -9.60 4.98
CA VAL A 65 -6.02 -9.70 3.85
C VAL A 65 -7.43 -9.93 4.38
N GLN A 66 -8.38 -9.07 3.99
CA GLN A 66 -9.79 -9.19 4.34
C GLN A 66 -10.61 -9.76 3.19
N GLU A 67 -10.33 -9.33 1.96
CA GLU A 67 -11.06 -9.70 0.76
C GLU A 67 -10.10 -9.75 -0.43
N VAL A 68 -10.39 -10.61 -1.40
CA VAL A 68 -9.64 -10.71 -2.65
C VAL A 68 -10.58 -10.75 -3.85
N GLY A 69 -10.16 -10.20 -4.96
CA GLY A 69 -10.86 -10.31 -6.24
C GLY A 69 -10.76 -11.70 -6.85
N ALA A 70 -11.61 -11.96 -7.83
CA ALA A 70 -11.82 -13.30 -8.38
C ALA A 70 -10.57 -13.92 -9.07
N SER A 71 -9.61 -13.11 -9.52
CA SER A 71 -8.38 -13.59 -10.17
C SER A 71 -7.17 -13.67 -9.25
N VAL A 72 -7.29 -13.27 -7.98
CA VAL A 72 -6.18 -13.35 -7.01
C VAL A 72 -5.97 -14.80 -6.57
N THR A 73 -4.71 -15.25 -6.63
CA THR A 73 -4.34 -16.65 -6.37
C THR A 73 -3.21 -16.82 -5.35
N ASN A 74 -2.36 -15.81 -5.17
CA ASN A 74 -1.16 -15.91 -4.33
C ASN A 74 -1.42 -15.60 -2.85
N VAL A 75 -2.50 -14.89 -2.54
CA VAL A 75 -2.89 -14.53 -1.19
C VAL A 75 -4.39 -14.81 -0.97
N LYS A 76 -4.80 -14.98 0.28
CA LYS A 76 -6.19 -15.25 0.67
C LYS A 76 -6.57 -14.51 1.95
N PRO A 77 -7.87 -14.33 2.24
CA PRO A 77 -8.32 -13.76 3.51
C PRO A 77 -7.69 -14.47 4.71
N GLY A 78 -7.19 -13.68 5.65
CA GLY A 78 -6.49 -14.12 6.86
C GLY A 78 -4.96 -14.16 6.73
N ASP A 79 -4.40 -14.11 5.55
CA ASP A 79 -2.94 -14.01 5.37
C ASP A 79 -2.42 -12.65 5.87
N PHE A 80 -1.31 -12.64 6.59
CA PHE A 80 -0.58 -11.42 6.88
C PHE A 80 0.37 -11.11 5.72
N VAL A 81 0.32 -9.89 5.22
CA VAL A 81 1.05 -9.48 4.02
C VAL A 81 1.83 -8.18 4.22
N VAL A 82 2.92 -8.07 3.47
CA VAL A 82 3.64 -6.83 3.23
C VAL A 82 3.46 -6.46 1.76
N GLY A 83 3.13 -5.22 1.47
CA GLY A 83 2.96 -4.74 0.11
C GLY A 83 4.03 -3.73 -0.29
N SER A 84 4.40 -3.74 -1.56
CA SER A 84 5.31 -2.75 -2.13
C SER A 84 4.62 -1.39 -2.27
N PHE A 85 5.39 -0.31 -2.23
CA PHE A 85 4.92 1.07 -2.48
C PHE A 85 4.48 1.32 -3.93
N PHE A 86 4.78 0.40 -4.85
CA PHE A 86 4.20 0.33 -6.19
C PHE A 86 3.56 -1.03 -6.40
N ALA A 87 2.33 -1.04 -6.90
CA ALA A 87 1.74 -2.25 -7.40
C ALA A 87 2.33 -2.62 -8.77
N SER A 88 2.55 -3.91 -9.01
CA SER A 88 3.09 -4.46 -10.25
C SER A 88 2.34 -5.71 -10.67
N ASP A 89 2.27 -5.98 -11.98
CA ASP A 89 1.58 -7.16 -12.52
C ASP A 89 2.37 -8.47 -12.34
N ASN A 90 3.68 -8.37 -12.12
CA ASN A 90 4.63 -9.48 -12.02
C ASN A 90 4.63 -10.43 -13.25
N THR A 91 4.04 -10.01 -14.37
CA THR A 91 3.85 -10.84 -15.57
C THR A 91 4.45 -10.26 -16.84
N CYS A 92 4.63 -8.95 -16.94
CA CYS A 92 5.27 -8.30 -18.08
C CYS A 92 6.74 -8.68 -18.20
N ASP A 93 7.34 -8.47 -19.36
CA ASP A 93 8.74 -8.86 -19.63
C ASP A 93 9.74 -8.18 -18.68
N ILE A 94 9.44 -6.95 -18.25
CA ILE A 94 10.27 -6.21 -17.28
C ILE A 94 10.19 -6.86 -15.91
N CYS A 95 8.99 -7.20 -15.45
CA CYS A 95 8.80 -7.92 -14.18
C CYS A 95 9.48 -9.29 -14.20
N ARG A 96 9.31 -10.05 -15.28
CA ARG A 96 9.96 -11.37 -15.46
C ARG A 96 11.47 -11.29 -15.48
N SER A 97 12.03 -10.11 -15.84
CA SER A 97 13.46 -9.84 -15.79
C SER A 97 13.95 -9.40 -14.40
N GLY A 98 13.06 -9.33 -13.38
CA GLY A 98 13.38 -8.97 -12.00
C GLY A 98 13.30 -7.47 -11.68
N TYR A 99 12.66 -6.66 -12.53
CA TYR A 99 12.56 -5.21 -12.36
C TYR A 99 11.11 -4.75 -12.13
N GLN A 100 10.45 -5.26 -11.09
CA GLN A 100 9.05 -4.96 -10.76
C GLN A 100 8.80 -3.46 -10.54
N SER A 101 9.77 -2.73 -10.03
CA SER A 101 9.71 -1.25 -9.87
C SER A 101 9.53 -0.50 -11.19
N SER A 102 9.85 -1.14 -12.32
CA SER A 102 9.70 -0.62 -13.67
C SER A 102 8.60 -1.34 -14.46
N CYS A 103 7.66 -1.98 -13.78
CA CYS A 103 6.52 -2.66 -14.38
C CYS A 103 5.79 -1.76 -15.39
N LEU A 104 5.34 -2.34 -16.51
CA LEU A 104 4.59 -1.61 -17.54
C LEU A 104 3.21 -1.15 -17.05
N ASP A 105 2.59 -1.88 -16.13
CA ASP A 105 1.34 -1.52 -15.44
C ASP A 105 1.61 -1.11 -13.97
N ARG A 106 2.65 -0.34 -13.76
CA ARG A 106 3.01 0.14 -12.41
C ARG A 106 2.00 1.15 -11.89
N ARG A 107 1.48 0.93 -10.67
CA ARG A 107 0.53 1.83 -10.00
C ARG A 107 1.07 2.27 -8.65
N PRO A 108 1.18 3.59 -8.37
CA PRO A 108 1.69 4.07 -7.08
C PRO A 108 0.67 3.85 -5.96
N MET A 109 1.08 3.24 -4.86
CA MET A 109 0.21 2.97 -3.70
C MET A 109 -0.18 4.23 -2.92
N GLY A 110 0.55 5.34 -3.10
CA GLY A 110 0.17 6.62 -2.51
C GLY A 110 -1.22 7.12 -2.92
N ALA A 111 -1.76 6.67 -4.06
CA ALA A 111 -3.12 6.99 -4.48
C ALA A 111 -4.21 6.20 -3.71
N GLU A 112 -3.84 5.08 -3.08
CA GLU A 112 -4.76 4.16 -2.40
C GLU A 112 -4.94 4.45 -0.90
N ASN A 113 -4.20 5.40 -0.34
CA ASN A 113 -4.23 5.80 1.07
C ASN A 113 -3.78 4.70 2.04
N CYS A 114 -2.48 4.49 2.16
CA CYS A 114 -1.94 3.48 3.07
C CYS A 114 -1.88 3.94 4.55
N GLN A 115 -2.22 5.19 4.86
CA GLN A 115 -2.37 5.67 6.25
C GLN A 115 -3.85 5.70 6.65
N ALA A 116 -4.51 4.54 6.62
CA ALA A 116 -5.93 4.33 6.88
C ALA A 116 -6.17 3.05 7.68
N GLU A 117 -7.42 2.74 8.00
CA GLU A 117 -7.76 1.46 8.64
C GLU A 117 -7.74 0.30 7.63
N HIS A 118 -8.04 0.56 6.37
CA HIS A 118 -8.01 -0.41 5.27
C HIS A 118 -7.47 0.24 4.01
N VAL A 119 -6.88 -0.59 3.13
CA VAL A 119 -6.39 -0.16 1.83
C VAL A 119 -6.79 -1.15 0.74
N ARG A 120 -7.11 -0.66 -0.45
CA ARG A 120 -7.20 -1.45 -1.67
C ARG A 120 -5.79 -1.61 -2.25
N VAL A 121 -5.42 -2.82 -2.60
CA VAL A 121 -4.15 -3.12 -3.26
C VAL A 121 -4.45 -3.67 -4.65
N PRO A 122 -4.20 -2.90 -5.72
CA PRO A 122 -4.33 -3.40 -7.09
C PRO A 122 -3.21 -4.40 -7.41
N LEU A 123 -3.46 -5.28 -8.40
CA LEU A 123 -2.48 -6.27 -8.86
C LEU A 123 -1.90 -7.09 -7.70
N ALA A 124 -2.76 -7.58 -6.82
CA ALA A 124 -2.39 -8.15 -5.52
C ALA A 124 -1.37 -9.29 -5.64
N ASP A 125 -1.51 -10.17 -6.63
CA ASP A 125 -0.61 -11.32 -6.85
C ASP A 125 0.84 -10.91 -7.19
N GLY A 126 1.04 -9.73 -7.76
CA GLY A 126 2.36 -9.19 -8.07
C GLY A 126 2.89 -8.19 -7.04
N THR A 127 2.03 -7.76 -6.11
CA THR A 127 2.33 -6.66 -5.18
C THR A 127 2.51 -7.13 -3.74
N LEU A 128 1.75 -8.16 -3.32
CA LEU A 128 1.71 -8.62 -1.95
C LEU A 128 2.60 -9.84 -1.73
N VAL A 129 3.32 -9.85 -0.61
CA VAL A 129 4.09 -11.00 -0.13
C VAL A 129 3.51 -11.44 1.21
N ALA A 130 2.98 -12.67 1.24
CA ALA A 130 2.46 -13.26 2.47
C ALA A 130 3.60 -13.78 3.37
N THR A 131 3.45 -13.58 4.67
CA THR A 131 4.31 -14.26 5.65
C THR A 131 3.86 -15.73 5.82
N PRO A 132 4.76 -16.65 6.19
CA PRO A 132 4.42 -18.07 6.36
C PRO A 132 3.34 -18.34 7.43
N SER A 133 3.20 -17.43 8.37
CA SER A 133 2.19 -17.46 9.45
C SER A 133 1.96 -16.04 9.96
N THR A 134 0.94 -15.83 10.79
CA THR A 134 0.76 -14.56 11.50
C THR A 134 2.04 -14.24 12.28
N PRO A 135 2.67 -13.07 12.04
CA PRO A 135 3.92 -12.71 12.69
C PRO A 135 3.71 -12.38 14.17
N ASP A 136 4.79 -12.52 14.94
CA ASP A 136 4.85 -11.91 16.28
C ASP A 136 4.67 -10.39 16.14
N PRO A 137 3.85 -9.75 17.00
CA PRO A 137 3.67 -8.29 16.99
C PRO A 137 4.98 -7.49 16.99
N ASP A 138 6.01 -7.99 17.67
CA ASP A 138 7.33 -7.34 17.75
C ASP A 138 8.08 -7.35 16.40
N LEU A 139 7.70 -8.20 15.45
CA LEU A 139 8.26 -8.25 14.09
C LEU A 139 7.57 -7.30 13.12
N ILE A 140 6.36 -6.81 13.43
CA ILE A 140 5.58 -5.97 12.51
C ILE A 140 6.34 -4.73 12.05
N PRO A 141 7.06 -3.97 12.91
CA PRO A 141 7.85 -2.82 12.47
C PRO A 141 8.96 -3.20 11.47
N SER A 142 9.60 -4.36 11.65
CA SER A 142 10.64 -4.84 10.73
C SER A 142 10.06 -5.29 9.39
N LEU A 143 8.89 -5.95 9.42
CA LEU A 143 8.16 -6.34 8.22
C LEU A 143 7.66 -5.11 7.45
N LEU A 144 7.16 -4.10 8.16
CA LEU A 144 6.75 -2.83 7.54
C LEU A 144 7.92 -2.17 6.79
N ALA A 145 9.13 -2.18 7.35
CA ALA A 145 10.31 -1.62 6.70
C ALA A 145 10.64 -2.30 5.35
N CYS A 146 10.17 -3.53 5.13
CA CYS A 146 10.33 -4.22 3.84
C CYS A 146 9.43 -3.67 2.73
N SER A 147 8.43 -2.82 3.05
CA SER A 147 7.52 -2.27 2.04
C SER A 147 8.19 -1.23 1.13
N ASP A 148 9.15 -0.47 1.64
CA ASP A 148 9.92 0.55 0.89
C ASP A 148 11.36 0.67 1.41
N VAL A 149 11.53 1.06 2.67
CA VAL A 149 12.80 1.57 3.23
C VAL A 149 13.95 0.58 3.05
N LEU A 150 13.73 -0.71 3.24
CA LEU A 150 14.78 -1.74 3.10
C LEU A 150 15.29 -1.84 1.66
N GLY A 151 14.40 -1.74 0.67
CA GLY A 151 14.78 -1.83 -0.74
C GLY A 151 15.36 -0.52 -1.28
N THR A 152 14.93 0.61 -0.74
CA THR A 152 15.35 1.95 -1.19
C THR A 152 16.66 2.39 -0.54
N GLY A 153 16.93 1.97 0.70
CA GLY A 153 18.14 2.28 1.47
C GLY A 153 19.32 1.41 1.11
#